data_db4b9c6cd31b9aaabc679da1cd1f7983
#
_entry.id   db4b9c6cd31b9aaabc679da1cd1f7983
#
_cell.length_a   1.000
_cell.length_b   1.000
_cell.length_c   1.000
_cell.angle_alpha   90.00
_cell.angle_beta   90.00
_cell.angle_gamma   90.00
#
_symmetry.space_group_name_H-M   'P 1'
#
loop_
_entity.id
_entity.type
_entity.pdbx_description
1 polymer ?
#
loop_
_entity_poly.entity_id
_entity_poly.type
_entity_poly.pdbx_seq_one_letter_code
_entity_poly.pdbx_strand_id
1 'polypeptide(L)' 'MAVINFEIKKEYLPCEEDIALGFDRGEIVSGNNNVTINIYKNGQIAHSWAKAYETPEKGLKLRKEAEEVLKEFGFTPAIR' A
#
# COMPACT_ATOMS: atom_id res chain seq x y z
N MET A 1 -6.40 8.79 -27.67
CA MET A 1 -6.57 9.00 -26.23
C MET A 1 -5.31 8.52 -25.50
N ALA A 2 -4.71 9.38 -24.73
CA ALA A 2 -3.52 8.98 -23.99
C ALA A 2 -3.90 8.09 -22.81
N VAL A 3 -3.25 6.94 -22.73
CA VAL A 3 -3.35 6.10 -21.55
C VAL A 3 -2.28 6.58 -20.58
N ILE A 4 -2.68 7.09 -19.45
CA ILE A 4 -1.74 7.51 -18.43
C ILE A 4 -1.38 6.30 -17.58
N ASN A 5 -0.16 5.81 -17.75
CA ASN A 5 0.39 4.78 -16.89
C ASN A 5 1.01 5.47 -15.67
N PHE A 6 0.36 5.32 -14.56
CA PHE A 6 0.81 5.88 -13.30
C PHE A 6 1.19 4.74 -12.38
N GLU A 7 2.50 4.54 -12.19
CA GLU A 7 2.99 3.48 -11.31
C GLU A 7 3.66 4.08 -10.07
N ILE A 8 3.18 3.67 -8.92
CA ILE A 8 3.81 3.96 -7.64
C ILE A 8 3.89 2.65 -6.89
N LYS A 9 5.09 2.32 -6.42
CA LYS A 9 5.28 1.19 -5.54
C LYS A 9 6.01 1.66 -4.29
N LYS A 10 5.44 1.38 -3.15
CA LYS A 10 6.06 1.63 -1.84
C LYS A 10 5.94 0.40 -0.97
N GLU A 11 7.03 0.11 -0.27
CA GLU A 11 7.02 -0.91 0.75
C GLU A 11 7.11 -0.26 2.12
N TYR A 12 6.43 -0.84 3.08
CA TYR A 12 6.46 -0.42 4.47
C TYR A 12 7.00 -1.55 5.32
N LEU A 13 7.96 -1.22 6.17
CA LEU A 13 8.55 -2.19 7.08
C LEU A 13 7.76 -2.21 8.38
N PRO A 14 7.50 -3.40 8.96
CA PRO A 14 6.86 -3.49 10.27
C PRO A 14 7.82 -3.04 11.37
N CYS A 15 7.28 -2.50 12.45
CA CYS A 15 8.06 -2.24 13.66
C CYS A 15 8.28 -3.56 14.43
N GLU A 16 9.11 -3.53 15.48
CA GLU A 16 9.40 -4.74 16.26
C GLU A 16 8.13 -5.39 16.83
N GLU A 17 7.18 -4.58 17.27
CA GLU A 17 5.92 -5.08 17.82
C GLU A 17 5.10 -5.81 16.76
N ASP A 18 5.08 -5.29 15.53
CA ASP A 18 4.38 -5.92 14.42
C ASP A 18 5.02 -7.23 14.03
N ILE A 19 6.35 -7.27 14.02
CA ILE A 19 7.11 -8.51 13.76
C ILE A 19 6.76 -9.56 14.80
N ALA A 20 6.67 -9.16 16.06
CA ALA A 20 6.29 -10.06 17.15
C ALA A 20 4.86 -10.63 16.96
N LEU A 21 3.98 -9.85 16.32
CA LEU A 21 2.62 -10.28 15.99
C LEU A 21 2.54 -11.07 14.67
N GLY A 22 3.65 -11.22 13.97
CA GLY A 22 3.74 -11.99 12.74
C GLY A 22 3.57 -11.17 11.45
N PHE A 23 3.49 -9.83 11.54
CA PHE A 23 3.41 -8.98 10.35
C PHE A 23 4.78 -8.89 9.68
N ASP A 24 4.84 -9.20 8.40
CA ASP A 24 6.09 -9.25 7.65
C ASP A 24 6.37 -7.95 6.89
N ARG A 25 5.35 -7.41 6.26
CA ARG A 25 5.49 -6.20 5.43
C ARG A 25 4.13 -5.66 5.02
N GLY A 26 4.14 -4.39 4.60
CA GLY A 26 3.04 -3.79 3.87
C GLY A 26 3.54 -3.27 2.53
N GLU A 27 2.70 -3.24 1.53
CA GLU A 27 3.05 -2.63 0.25
C GLU A 27 1.87 -1.89 -0.37
N ILE A 28 2.18 -0.80 -1.07
CA ILE A 28 1.21 -0.07 -1.88
C ILE A 28 1.67 -0.16 -3.32
N VAL A 29 0.78 -0.63 -4.18
CA VAL A 29 1.01 -0.69 -5.63
C VAL A 29 -0.05 0.16 -6.32
N SER A 30 0.39 1.04 -7.19
CA SER A 30 -0.51 1.89 -7.98
C SER A 30 -0.21 1.73 -9.45
N GLY A 31 -1.23 1.49 -10.23
CA GLY A 31 -1.12 1.37 -11.68
C GLY A 31 -2.45 0.99 -12.30
N ASN A 32 -2.61 1.17 -13.60
CA ASN A 32 -3.82 0.80 -14.34
C ASN A 32 -5.12 1.30 -13.68
N ASN A 33 -5.12 2.54 -13.21
CA ASN A 33 -6.25 3.18 -12.52
C ASN A 33 -6.65 2.51 -11.20
N ASN A 34 -5.75 1.78 -10.58
CA ASN A 34 -5.99 1.14 -9.29
C ASN A 34 -4.89 1.43 -8.29
N VAL A 35 -5.28 1.54 -7.04
CA VAL A 35 -4.35 1.55 -5.91
C VAL A 35 -4.66 0.34 -5.06
N THR A 36 -3.65 -0.48 -4.80
CA THR A 36 -3.80 -1.69 -3.99
C THR A 36 -2.84 -1.62 -2.82
N ILE A 37 -3.32 -1.95 -1.64
CA ILE A 37 -2.51 -2.10 -0.45
C ILE A 37 -2.62 -3.55 0.03
N ASN A 38 -1.47 -4.16 0.32
CA ASN A 38 -1.40 -5.49 0.86
C ASN A 38 -0.62 -5.48 2.16
N ILE A 39 -1.14 -6.15 3.16
CA ILE A 39 -0.48 -6.34 4.45
C ILE A 39 -0.26 -7.83 4.63
N TYR A 40 0.98 -8.22 4.84
CA TYR A 40 1.39 -9.61 4.96
C TYR A 40 1.62 -10.00 6.41
N LYS A 41 1.21 -11.20 6.74
CA LYS A 41 1.44 -11.79 8.04
C LYS A 41 1.86 -13.24 7.86
N ASN A 42 3.03 -13.60 8.39
CA ASN A 42 3.60 -14.95 8.25
C ASN A 42 3.69 -15.39 6.78
N GLY A 43 4.08 -14.47 5.90
CA GLY A 43 4.22 -14.74 4.47
C GLY A 43 2.91 -14.80 3.69
N GLN A 44 1.78 -14.55 4.34
CA GLN A 44 0.47 -14.57 3.70
C GLN A 44 -0.19 -13.20 3.76
N ILE A 45 -1.07 -12.93 2.81
CA ILE A 45 -1.83 -11.68 2.82
C ILE A 45 -2.85 -11.73 3.96
N ALA A 46 -2.64 -10.87 4.96
CA ALA A 46 -3.55 -10.74 6.09
C ALA A 46 -4.67 -9.73 5.79
N HIS A 47 -4.37 -8.72 4.97
CA HIS A 47 -5.33 -7.71 4.54
C HIS A 47 -4.99 -7.25 3.14
N SER A 48 -6.00 -7.06 2.33
CA SER A 48 -5.84 -6.48 1.01
C SER A 48 -6.96 -5.48 0.76
N TRP A 49 -6.57 -4.31 0.28
CA TRP A 49 -7.48 -3.22 -0.02
C TRP A 49 -7.15 -2.71 -1.42
N ALA A 50 -8.17 -2.50 -2.23
CA ALA A 50 -7.98 -2.00 -3.58
C ALA A 50 -9.05 -0.97 -3.91
N LYS A 51 -8.66 0.08 -4.62
CA LYS A 51 -9.60 1.13 -5.04
C LYS A 51 -9.20 1.69 -6.39
N ALA A 52 -10.19 1.83 -7.27
CA ALA A 52 -9.99 2.42 -8.58
C ALA A 52 -9.94 3.95 -8.52
N TYR A 53 -9.20 4.55 -9.43
CA TYR A 53 -9.19 6.00 -9.58
C TYR A 53 -9.31 6.38 -11.07
N GLU A 54 -9.80 7.59 -11.32
CA GLU A 54 -10.04 8.09 -12.68
C GLU A 54 -8.90 8.94 -13.22
N THR A 55 -8.19 9.63 -12.33
CA THR A 55 -7.13 10.58 -12.69
C THR A 55 -5.90 10.35 -11.82
N PRO A 56 -4.71 10.80 -12.28
CA PRO A 56 -3.49 10.72 -11.45
C PRO A 56 -3.63 11.45 -10.11
N GLU A 57 -4.37 12.56 -10.07
CA GLU A 57 -4.61 13.30 -8.83
C GLU A 57 -5.41 12.48 -7.83
N LYS A 58 -6.47 11.82 -8.31
CA LYS A 58 -7.26 10.92 -7.47
C LYS A 58 -6.44 9.73 -7.02
N GLY A 59 -5.57 9.22 -7.89
CA GLY A 59 -4.64 8.15 -7.55
C GLY A 59 -3.71 8.53 -6.40
N LEU A 60 -3.19 9.74 -6.41
CA LEU A 60 -2.35 10.25 -5.32
C LEU A 60 -3.13 10.35 -4.00
N LYS A 61 -4.37 10.80 -4.04
CA LYS A 61 -5.23 10.84 -2.85
C LYS A 61 -5.49 9.44 -2.31
N LEU A 62 -5.77 8.49 -3.20
CA LEU A 62 -6.00 7.10 -2.82
C LEU A 62 -4.75 6.46 -2.22
N ARG A 63 -3.58 6.81 -2.76
CA ARG A 63 -2.32 6.37 -2.18
C ARG A 63 -2.15 6.88 -0.76
N LYS A 64 -2.48 8.15 -0.50
CA LYS A 64 -2.43 8.71 0.86
C LYS A 64 -3.38 7.98 1.79
N GLU A 65 -4.59 7.67 1.33
CA GLU A 65 -5.55 6.87 2.10
C GLU A 65 -4.98 5.49 2.42
N ALA A 66 -4.32 4.86 1.44
CA ALA A 66 -3.69 3.57 1.63
C ALA A 66 -2.54 3.65 2.65
N GLU A 67 -1.75 4.73 2.62
CA GLU A 67 -0.70 4.97 3.61
C GLU A 67 -1.27 5.09 5.02
N GLU A 68 -2.43 5.74 5.17
CA GLU A 68 -3.11 5.82 6.46
C GLU A 68 -3.56 4.45 6.96
N VAL A 69 -4.05 3.59 6.06
CA VAL A 69 -4.40 2.21 6.41
C VAL A 69 -3.17 1.45 6.93
N LEU A 70 -2.03 1.59 6.25
CA LEU A 70 -0.78 0.95 6.69
C LEU A 70 -0.35 1.46 8.07
N LYS A 71 -0.49 2.77 8.32
CA LYS A 71 -0.18 3.34 9.65
C LYS A 71 -1.07 2.77 10.74
N GLU A 72 -2.35 2.54 10.46
CA GLU A 72 -3.27 1.92 11.42
C GLU A 72 -2.82 0.53 11.83
N PHE A 73 -2.08 -0.16 10.96
CA PHE A 73 -1.48 -1.45 11.27
C PHE A 73 -0.08 -1.34 11.90
N GLY A 74 0.41 -0.13 12.13
CA GLY A 74 1.70 0.10 12.78
C GLY A 74 2.92 0.07 11.86
N PHE A 75 2.73 0.02 10.55
CA PHE A 75 3.86 -0.06 9.61
C PHE A 75 4.58 1.27 9.45
N THR A 76 5.91 1.21 9.41
CA THR A 76 6.78 2.35 9.18
C THR A 76 7.09 2.47 7.68
N PRO A 77 6.96 3.68 7.09
CA PRO A 77 7.29 3.88 5.69
C PRO A 77 8.77 3.57 5.41
N ALA A 78 9.02 2.79 4.36
CA ALA A 78 10.36 2.58 3.83
C ALA A 78 10.39 3.12 2.39
N ILE A 79 11.44 3.85 2.07
CA ILE A 79 11.66 4.38 0.72
C ILE A 79 12.62 3.45 0.00
N ARG A 80 12.19 2.93 -1.12
CA ARG A 80 13.02 2.10 -1.98
C ARG A 80 13.09 2.65 -3.38
#